data_28291b507b68572b000ed7280e9a6940
#
_entry.id   28291b507b68572b000ed7280e9a6940
#
_cell.length_a   1.000
_cell.length_b   1.000
_cell.length_c   1.000
_cell.angle_alpha   90.00
_cell.angle_beta   90.00
_cell.angle_gamma   90.00
#
_symmetry.space_group_name_H-M   'P 1'
#
loop_
_entity.id
_entity.type
_entity.pdbx_description
1 polymer ?
#
loop_
_entity_poly.entity_id
_entity_poly.type
_entity_poly.pdbx_seq_one_letter_code
_entity_poly.pdbx_strand_id
1 'polypeptide(L)'
;HRFTESAAEDLAYWKKHDLKKVERIKALLDDIKANHPRGIGKPEQLRHQKSGLWSRRIDREHRLVYSVEENTVTVYACRYHYGR
;
A
#
# COMPACT_ATOMS: atom_id res chain seq x y z
N HIS A 1 11.54 0.87 3.45
CA HIS A 1 10.24 0.23 3.63
C HIS A 1 10.37 -1.28 3.56
N ARG A 2 9.35 -1.98 4.06
CA ARG A 2 9.34 -3.43 4.15
C ARG A 2 8.08 -3.98 3.51
N PHE A 3 8.20 -5.16 2.89
CA PHE A 3 7.05 -5.88 2.35
C PHE A 3 6.93 -7.21 3.07
N THR A 4 5.71 -7.53 3.53
CA THR A 4 5.47 -8.88 4.02
C THR A 4 5.56 -9.86 2.85
N GLU A 5 5.62 -11.15 3.16
CA GLU A 5 5.68 -12.18 2.11
C GLU A 5 4.48 -12.06 1.17
N SER A 6 3.30 -11.87 1.72
CA SER A 6 2.08 -11.72 0.93
C SER A 6 2.15 -10.49 0.02
N ALA A 7 2.61 -9.37 0.58
CA ALA A 7 2.74 -8.15 -0.21
C ALA A 7 3.78 -8.29 -1.31
N ALA A 8 4.88 -9.01 -1.01
CA ALA A 8 5.91 -9.24 -2.02
C ALA A 8 5.37 -10.06 -3.18
N GLU A 9 4.50 -11.03 -2.89
CA GLU A 9 3.85 -11.80 -3.94
C GLU A 9 2.95 -10.93 -4.80
N ASP A 10 2.21 -10.01 -4.17
CA ASP A 10 1.39 -9.06 -4.90
C ASP A 10 2.23 -8.20 -5.83
N LEU A 11 3.35 -7.70 -5.32
CA LEU A 11 4.24 -6.88 -6.12
C LEU A 11 4.82 -7.66 -7.30
N ALA A 12 5.19 -8.91 -7.05
CA ALA A 12 5.72 -9.78 -8.12
C ALA A 12 4.67 -9.97 -9.22
N TYR A 13 3.40 -10.10 -8.83
CA TYR A 13 2.32 -10.20 -9.79
C TYR A 13 2.29 -8.96 -10.71
N TRP A 14 2.38 -7.76 -10.12
CA TRP A 14 2.37 -6.54 -10.91
C TRP A 14 3.61 -6.41 -11.79
N LYS A 15 4.79 -6.81 -11.29
CA LYS A 15 6.01 -6.79 -12.09
C LYS A 15 5.88 -7.64 -13.34
N LYS A 16 5.11 -8.73 -13.25
CA LYS A 16 4.91 -9.62 -14.38
C LYS A 16 3.81 -9.14 -15.30
N HIS A 17 2.77 -8.53 -14.77
CA HIS A 17 1.54 -8.29 -15.54
C HIS A 17 1.25 -6.83 -15.85
N ASP A 18 1.72 -5.89 -15.05
CA ASP A 18 1.35 -4.48 -15.25
C ASP A 18 2.34 -3.56 -14.56
N LEU A 19 3.35 -3.14 -15.31
CA LEU A 19 4.40 -2.28 -14.74
C LEU A 19 3.89 -0.92 -14.27
N LYS A 20 2.77 -0.45 -14.81
CA LYS A 20 2.19 0.81 -14.35
C LYS A 20 1.76 0.73 -12.90
N LYS A 21 1.31 -0.44 -12.46
CA LYS A 21 0.96 -0.64 -11.06
C LYS A 21 2.20 -0.57 -10.17
N VAL A 22 3.32 -1.09 -10.65
CA VAL A 22 4.58 -1.01 -9.90
C VAL A 22 4.98 0.45 -9.70
N GLU A 23 4.88 1.24 -10.78
CA GLU A 23 5.21 2.66 -10.70
C GLU A 23 4.28 3.41 -9.75
N ARG A 24 3.01 3.09 -9.79
CA ARG A 24 2.04 3.71 -8.89
C ARG A 24 2.34 3.37 -7.44
N ILE A 25 2.68 2.11 -7.17
CA ILE A 25 3.03 1.68 -5.82
C ILE A 25 4.27 2.44 -5.32
N LYS A 26 5.27 2.60 -6.18
CA LYS A 26 6.46 3.38 -5.81
C LYS A 26 6.09 4.82 -5.46
N ALA A 27 5.24 5.43 -6.28
CA ALA A 27 4.80 6.80 -6.04
C ALA A 27 4.06 6.90 -4.71
N LEU A 28 3.22 5.92 -4.41
CA LEU A 28 2.49 5.91 -3.12
C LEU A 28 3.46 5.77 -1.96
N LEU A 29 4.46 4.90 -2.07
CA LEU A 29 5.43 4.71 -0.99
C LEU A 29 6.24 5.98 -0.74
N ASP A 30 6.66 6.65 -1.81
CA ASP A 30 7.39 7.92 -1.68
C ASP A 30 6.51 8.96 -0.99
N ASP A 31 5.24 9.03 -1.36
CA ASP A 31 4.33 10.01 -0.78
C ASP A 31 4.02 9.68 0.68
N ILE A 32 3.91 8.40 1.03
CA ILE A 32 3.71 8.01 2.42
C ILE A 32 4.86 8.50 3.28
N LYS A 33 6.09 8.32 2.81
CA LYS A 33 7.25 8.77 3.57
C LYS A 33 7.26 10.27 3.78
N ALA A 34 6.81 11.02 2.78
CA ALA A 34 6.85 12.49 2.83
C ALA A 34 5.65 13.08 3.56
N ASN A 35 4.48 12.49 3.44
CA ASN A 35 3.24 13.18 3.77
C ASN A 35 2.29 12.43 4.70
N HIS A 36 2.55 11.15 5.02
CA HIS A 36 1.63 10.41 5.89
C HIS A 36 1.28 11.23 7.14
N PRO A 37 0.01 11.32 7.52
CA PRO A 37 -1.15 10.55 7.06
C PRO A 37 -1.92 11.17 5.91
N ARG A 38 -1.36 12.15 5.22
CA ARG A 38 -2.00 12.82 4.09
C ARG A 38 -1.33 12.43 2.79
N GLY A 39 -1.88 12.91 1.68
CA GLY A 39 -1.24 12.74 0.39
C GLY A 39 -2.11 12.05 -0.63
N ILE A 40 -1.46 11.51 -1.67
CA ILE A 40 -2.16 10.94 -2.82
C ILE A 40 -2.77 9.59 -2.49
N GLY A 41 -3.75 9.18 -3.27
CA GLY A 41 -4.35 7.87 -3.14
C GLY A 41 -5.39 7.76 -2.06
N LYS A 42 -5.91 8.89 -1.57
CA LYS A 42 -6.97 8.93 -0.57
C LYS A 42 -6.63 8.08 0.66
N PRO A 43 -5.60 8.46 1.43
CA PRO A 43 -5.23 7.70 2.62
C PRO A 43 -6.41 7.53 3.56
N GLU A 44 -6.60 6.31 4.04
CA GLU A 44 -7.72 5.98 4.90
C GLU A 44 -7.26 5.03 5.99
N GLN A 45 -7.61 5.33 7.23
CA GLN A 45 -7.31 4.44 8.34
C GLN A 45 -8.33 3.31 8.36
N LEU A 46 -7.84 2.07 8.49
CA LEU A 46 -8.71 0.89 8.47
C LEU A 46 -9.18 0.59 9.88
N ARG A 47 -10.42 0.97 10.18
CA ARG A 47 -10.93 0.90 11.55
C ARG A 47 -11.35 -0.49 11.98
N HIS A 48 -11.73 -1.31 11.01
CA HIS A 48 -12.22 -2.66 11.32
C HIS A 48 -11.13 -3.71 11.20
N GLN A 49 -9.89 -3.27 11.01
CA GLN A 49 -8.74 -4.12 10.92
C GLN A 49 -7.88 -3.92 12.17
N LYS A 50 -6.72 -4.55 12.20
CA LYS A 50 -5.78 -4.31 13.28
C LYS A 50 -5.46 -2.83 13.34
N SER A 51 -5.26 -2.32 14.56
CA SER A 51 -4.92 -0.91 14.73
C SER A 51 -3.61 -0.61 14.00
N GLY A 52 -3.53 0.59 13.47
CA GLY A 52 -2.32 1.04 12.79
C GLY A 52 -2.28 0.77 11.31
N LEU A 53 -3.28 0.10 10.76
CA LEU A 53 -3.31 -0.16 9.32
C LEU A 53 -4.01 0.96 8.58
N TRP A 54 -3.47 1.28 7.40
CA TRP A 54 -3.97 2.30 6.51
C TRP A 54 -4.05 1.74 5.11
N SER A 55 -4.83 2.39 4.24
CA SER A 55 -4.85 2.03 2.83
C SER A 55 -4.73 3.27 1.98
N ARG A 56 -4.19 3.09 0.78
CA ARG A 56 -4.21 4.09 -0.29
C ARG A 56 -4.60 3.40 -1.58
N ARG A 57 -5.25 4.13 -2.45
CA ARG A 57 -5.72 3.59 -3.73
C ARG A 57 -4.58 3.47 -4.72
N ILE A 58 -4.36 2.26 -5.22
CA ILE A 58 -3.48 2.04 -6.37
C ILE A 58 -4.28 2.43 -7.62
N ASP A 59 -5.52 1.92 -7.70
CA ASP A 59 -6.49 2.31 -8.72
C ASP A 59 -7.89 2.11 -8.14
N ARG A 60 -8.90 2.02 -8.99
CA ARG A 60 -10.28 1.87 -8.50
C ARG A 60 -10.48 0.57 -7.74
N GLU A 61 -9.78 -0.46 -8.13
CA GLU A 61 -9.99 -1.81 -7.59
C GLU A 61 -8.98 -2.20 -6.52
N HIS A 62 -7.75 -1.74 -6.66
CA HIS A 62 -6.64 -2.25 -5.83
C HIS A 62 -6.19 -1.23 -4.80
N ARG A 63 -5.78 -1.75 -3.65
CA ARG A 63 -5.33 -0.91 -2.52
C ARG A 63 -3.96 -1.34 -2.05
N LEU A 64 -3.20 -0.35 -1.60
CA LEU A 64 -1.96 -0.57 -0.86
C LEU A 64 -2.31 -0.50 0.61
N VAL A 65 -2.10 -1.60 1.33
CA VAL A 65 -2.38 -1.66 2.78
C VAL A 65 -1.05 -1.64 3.51
N TYR A 66 -0.91 -0.71 4.45
CA TYR A 66 0.40 -0.46 5.07
C TYR A 66 0.26 0.06 6.48
N SER A 67 1.37 0.05 7.21
CA SER A 67 1.49 0.74 8.49
C SER A 67 2.76 1.57 8.47
N VAL A 68 2.81 2.58 9.36
CA VAL A 68 4.01 3.39 9.53
C VAL A 68 4.38 3.36 11.01
N GLU A 69 5.56 2.85 11.31
CA GLU A 69 6.06 2.78 12.69
C GLU A 69 7.54 3.15 12.69
N GLU A 70 7.90 4.12 13.52
CA GLU A 70 9.29 4.49 13.71
C GLU A 70 10.00 4.73 12.37
N ASN A 71 9.34 5.49 11.50
CA ASN A 71 9.87 5.85 10.18
C ASN A 71 9.99 4.68 9.22
N THR A 72 9.38 3.55 9.56
CA THR A 72 9.38 2.38 8.67
C THR A 72 7.97 2.15 8.14
N VAL A 73 7.85 2.07 6.82
CA VAL A 73 6.60 1.74 6.15
C VAL A 73 6.61 0.24 5.90
N THR A 74 5.60 -0.47 6.40
CA THR A 74 5.45 -1.90 6.14
C THR A 74 4.22 -2.09 5.27
N VAL A 75 4.39 -2.79 4.15
CA VAL A 75 3.30 -3.07 3.22
C VAL A 75 2.81 -4.48 3.44
N TYR A 76 1.51 -4.63 3.67
CA TYR A 76 0.88 -5.92 3.95
C TYR A 76 0.15 -6.48 2.75
N ALA A 77 -0.28 -5.62 1.83
CA ALA A 77 -0.97 -6.04 0.61
C ALA A 77 -0.87 -4.91 -0.40
N CYS A 78 -0.81 -5.27 -1.68
CA CYS A 78 -0.88 -4.26 -2.73
C CYS A 78 -1.65 -4.78 -3.94
N ARG A 79 -2.62 -5.65 -3.68
CA ARG A 79 -3.50 -6.18 -4.72
C ARG A 79 -4.86 -6.40 -4.08
N TYR A 80 -5.92 -6.21 -4.86
CA TYR A 80 -7.30 -6.34 -4.41
C TYR A 80 -7.69 -5.25 -3.42
N HIS A 81 -8.92 -5.28 -3.05
CA HIS A 81 -9.49 -4.35 -2.08
C HIS A 81 -9.30 -4.94 -0.69
N TYR A 82 -8.98 -4.10 0.29
CA TYR A 82 -8.92 -4.58 1.67
C TYR A 82 -10.33 -5.04 2.07
N GLY A 83 -10.39 -6.00 3.00
CA GLY A 83 -11.69 -6.49 3.43
C GLY A 83 -12.20 -7.67 2.63
N ARG A 84 -11.44 -8.11 1.68
CA ARG A 84 -11.80 -9.30 0.92
C ARG A 84 -11.27 -10.54 1.58
#